data_d76d66b002813fe7490c9f48e50c3f7a
#
_entry.id   d76d66b002813fe7490c9f48e50c3f7a
#
_cell.length_a   1.000
_cell.length_b   1.000
_cell.length_c   1.000
_cell.angle_alpha   90.00
_cell.angle_beta   90.00
_cell.angle_gamma   90.00
#
_symmetry.space_group_name_H-M   'P 1'
#
loop_
_entity.id
_entity.type
_entity.pdbx_description
1 polymer ?
#
loop_
_entity_poly.entity_id
_entity_poly.type
_entity_poly.pdbx_seq_one_letter_code
_entity_poly.pdbx_strand_id
1 'polypeptide(L)'
;MSLYNGLSIVNAQENIKSEYSNTTNTNLTKIFGEPIYKETSRQSTNSIVLTVENSGSLIKTQDSYTATGILKGVGNVTDKSAFITTYQSDSGNTSTSTGHGIIATKDGEIATYTGQDLGITDKNGTDTYHGILIFQTNSDGKLAFLDNLIGLYEYKSWSDGKKSGMIWEWK
;
A
#
# COMPACT_ATOMS: atom_id res chain seq x y z
N MET A 1 -13.24 11.10 -32.03
CA MET A 1 -12.89 9.65 -32.03
C MET A 1 -11.58 9.53 -31.28
N SER A 2 -11.68 9.46 -29.93
CA SER A 2 -10.52 9.38 -29.04
C SER A 2 -10.38 7.94 -28.59
N LEU A 3 -9.26 7.35 -28.90
CA LEU A 3 -8.94 5.96 -28.60
C LEU A 3 -8.60 5.86 -27.11
N TYR A 4 -9.41 5.11 -26.39
CA TYR A 4 -9.08 4.57 -25.07
C TYR A 4 -7.80 3.73 -25.20
N ASN A 5 -6.70 4.24 -24.69
CA ASN A 5 -5.52 3.41 -24.45
C ASN A 5 -5.79 2.54 -23.23
N GLY A 6 -5.92 1.30 -23.52
CA GLY A 6 -6.51 0.25 -22.76
C GLY A 6 -5.89 0.03 -21.39
N LEU A 7 -6.79 -0.34 -20.48
CA LEU A 7 -6.46 -1.26 -19.40
C LEU A 7 -5.89 -2.53 -20.06
N SER A 8 -4.58 -2.67 -20.16
CA SER A 8 -3.98 -3.93 -20.51
C SER A 8 -4.11 -4.86 -19.30
N ILE A 9 -5.11 -5.72 -19.35
CA ILE A 9 -5.15 -6.90 -18.49
C ILE A 9 -4.02 -7.81 -18.97
N VAL A 10 -2.83 -7.56 -18.45
CA VAL A 10 -1.69 -8.44 -18.68
C VAL A 10 -1.70 -9.48 -17.56
N ASN A 11 -2.18 -10.67 -17.90
CA ASN A 11 -1.78 -11.89 -17.22
C ASN A 11 -0.30 -12.15 -17.55
N ALA A 12 0.58 -11.47 -16.85
CA ALA A 12 2.01 -11.72 -16.90
C ALA A 12 2.48 -11.98 -15.48
N GLN A 13 2.76 -13.23 -15.17
CA GLN A 13 3.69 -13.61 -14.12
C GLN A 13 5.09 -13.13 -14.54
N GLU A 14 5.33 -11.84 -14.48
CA GLU A 14 6.67 -11.30 -14.56
C GLU A 14 7.12 -10.94 -13.15
N ASN A 15 8.14 -11.65 -12.68
CA ASN A 15 8.95 -11.32 -11.52
C ASN A 15 9.69 -9.99 -11.76
N ILE A 16 9.00 -8.88 -11.72
CA ILE A 16 9.63 -7.56 -11.72
C ILE A 16 10.07 -7.30 -10.28
N LYS A 17 11.35 -7.52 -10.00
CA LYS A 17 12.00 -6.92 -8.83
C LYS A 17 11.99 -5.42 -9.05
N SER A 18 10.99 -4.72 -8.49
CA SER A 18 10.98 -3.27 -8.48
C SER A 18 12.09 -2.77 -7.55
N GLU A 19 12.97 -1.91 -8.07
CA GLU A 19 13.94 -1.21 -7.25
C GLU A 19 13.20 -0.19 -6.36
N TYR A 20 13.37 -0.34 -5.04
CA TYR A 20 12.81 0.61 -4.08
C TYR A 20 13.69 1.85 -3.99
N SER A 21 13.06 3.02 -4.09
CA SER A 21 13.75 4.29 -3.91
C SER A 21 14.06 4.54 -2.43
N ASN A 22 15.32 4.77 -2.10
CA ASN A 22 15.78 5.17 -0.77
C ASN A 22 15.46 6.64 -0.43
N THR A 23 14.49 7.27 -1.10
CA THR A 23 14.10 8.65 -0.81
C THR A 23 13.32 8.73 0.50
N THR A 24 14.06 8.91 1.60
CA THR A 24 13.54 9.05 2.98
C THR A 24 13.04 10.45 3.31
N ASN A 25 12.91 11.35 2.33
CA ASN A 25 12.58 12.75 2.55
C ASN A 25 11.13 13.09 2.13
N THR A 26 10.17 12.39 2.73
CA THR A 26 8.77 12.78 2.60
C THR A 26 8.44 13.92 3.58
N ASN A 27 7.38 14.68 3.31
CA ASN A 27 6.91 15.70 4.26
C ASN A 27 6.51 15.06 5.60
N LEU A 28 6.06 13.81 5.60
CA LEU A 28 5.69 13.06 6.80
C LEU A 28 6.89 12.79 7.70
N THR A 29 8.07 12.47 7.16
CA THR A 29 9.30 12.30 7.95
C THR A 29 9.68 13.58 8.68
N LYS A 30 9.45 14.76 8.10
CA LYS A 30 9.73 16.04 8.78
C LYS A 30 8.79 16.29 9.96
N ILE A 31 7.57 15.79 9.90
CA ILE A 31 6.54 16.01 10.93
C ILE A 31 6.58 14.92 12.00
N PHE A 32 6.68 13.65 11.60
CA PHE A 32 6.56 12.48 12.47
C PHE A 32 7.90 11.81 12.81
N GLY A 33 9.01 12.30 12.24
CA GLY A 33 10.33 11.69 12.40
C GLY A 33 10.53 10.46 11.52
N GLU A 34 11.42 9.56 11.92
CA GLU A 34 11.70 8.35 11.17
C GLU A 34 10.52 7.38 11.16
N PRO A 35 10.15 6.81 10.00
CA PRO A 35 9.08 5.84 9.91
C PRO A 35 9.38 4.59 10.75
N ILE A 36 8.33 4.00 11.30
CA ILE A 36 8.42 2.73 12.02
C ILE A 36 8.54 1.53 11.07
N TYR A 37 8.06 1.66 9.82
CA TYR A 37 8.18 0.63 8.79
C TYR A 37 8.63 1.26 7.48
N LYS A 38 9.58 0.58 6.82
CA LYS A 38 10.04 0.91 5.46
C LYS A 38 9.94 -0.34 4.59
N GLU A 39 9.15 -0.26 3.55
CA GLU A 39 8.99 -1.34 2.58
C GLU A 39 10.27 -1.49 1.74
N THR A 40 10.69 -2.72 1.51
CA THR A 40 11.88 -3.06 0.70
C THR A 40 11.51 -3.77 -0.59
N SER A 41 10.33 -4.41 -0.64
CA SER A 41 9.79 -4.99 -1.86
C SER A 41 8.28 -5.14 -1.75
N ARG A 42 7.56 -5.06 -2.87
CA ARG A 42 6.13 -5.37 -2.97
C ARG A 42 5.83 -6.07 -4.29
N GLN A 43 5.06 -7.11 -4.21
CA GLN A 43 4.56 -7.84 -5.36
C GLN A 43 3.03 -7.93 -5.29
N SER A 44 2.35 -7.58 -6.37
CA SER A 44 0.93 -7.89 -6.54
C SER A 44 0.79 -9.40 -6.72
N THR A 45 -0.09 -10.01 -5.94
CA THR A 45 -0.34 -11.47 -6.01
C THR A 45 -1.65 -11.78 -6.70
N ASN A 46 -2.60 -10.86 -6.66
CA ASN A 46 -3.89 -10.99 -7.33
C ASN A 46 -4.54 -9.61 -7.53
N SER A 47 -5.29 -9.45 -8.62
CA SER A 47 -6.12 -8.28 -8.88
C SER A 47 -7.42 -8.75 -9.54
N ILE A 48 -8.56 -8.38 -8.95
CA ILE A 48 -9.90 -8.79 -9.42
C ILE A 48 -10.76 -7.53 -9.58
N VAL A 49 -11.42 -7.40 -10.73
CA VAL A 49 -12.46 -6.38 -10.92
C VAL A 49 -13.74 -6.89 -10.25
N LEU A 50 -14.21 -6.17 -9.24
CA LEU A 50 -15.43 -6.52 -8.50
C LEU A 50 -16.68 -5.92 -9.15
N THR A 51 -16.58 -4.66 -9.62
CA THR A 51 -17.73 -3.91 -10.15
C THR A 51 -17.28 -2.92 -11.21
N VAL A 52 -18.09 -2.76 -12.25
CA VAL A 52 -18.02 -1.68 -13.23
C VAL A 52 -19.43 -1.11 -13.38
N GLU A 53 -19.62 0.14 -13.04
CA GLU A 53 -20.91 0.84 -13.09
C GLU A 53 -20.85 2.03 -14.05
N ASN A 54 -22.04 2.45 -14.54
CA ASN A 54 -22.22 3.66 -15.36
C ASN A 54 -21.22 3.77 -16.53
N SER A 55 -21.07 2.68 -17.31
CA SER A 55 -20.17 2.62 -18.47
C SER A 55 -18.69 2.91 -18.11
N GLY A 56 -18.27 2.59 -16.89
CA GLY A 56 -16.90 2.74 -16.41
C GLY A 56 -16.63 3.98 -15.59
N SER A 57 -17.66 4.77 -15.23
CA SER A 57 -17.49 5.92 -14.36
C SER A 57 -17.13 5.54 -12.91
N LEU A 58 -17.45 4.31 -12.51
CA LEU A 58 -17.05 3.76 -11.23
C LEU A 58 -16.54 2.34 -11.43
N ILE A 59 -15.31 2.10 -11.00
CA ILE A 59 -14.67 0.78 -11.05
C ILE A 59 -14.22 0.44 -9.64
N LYS A 60 -14.54 -0.79 -9.20
CA LYS A 60 -13.99 -1.36 -7.96
C LYS A 60 -13.12 -2.55 -8.28
N THR A 61 -11.94 -2.57 -7.67
CA THR A 61 -11.02 -3.72 -7.73
C THR A 61 -10.74 -4.24 -6.32
N GLN A 62 -10.38 -5.49 -6.22
CA GLN A 62 -9.72 -6.05 -5.06
C GLN A 62 -8.31 -6.44 -5.47
N ASP A 63 -7.33 -5.86 -4.79
CA ASP A 63 -5.92 -6.07 -5.04
C ASP A 63 -5.26 -6.70 -3.81
N SER A 64 -4.50 -7.76 -4.04
CA SER A 64 -3.76 -8.47 -2.99
C SER A 64 -2.27 -8.33 -3.20
N TYR A 65 -1.54 -8.17 -2.11
CA TYR A 65 -0.10 -7.89 -2.14
C TYR A 65 0.64 -8.78 -1.15
N THR A 66 1.88 -9.08 -1.50
CA THR A 66 2.90 -9.54 -0.55
C THR A 66 4.07 -8.56 -0.61
N ALA A 67 4.48 -8.06 0.54
CA ALA A 67 5.60 -7.16 0.68
C ALA A 67 6.60 -7.67 1.72
N THR A 68 7.82 -7.17 1.65
CA THR A 68 8.82 -7.29 2.71
C THR A 68 9.25 -5.89 3.11
N GLY A 69 9.64 -5.73 4.36
CA GLY A 69 10.10 -4.44 4.86
C GLY A 69 10.87 -4.57 6.15
N ILE A 70 11.36 -3.43 6.62
CA ILE A 70 12.08 -3.32 7.87
C ILE A 70 11.18 -2.60 8.87
N LEU A 71 10.84 -3.29 9.95
CA LEU A 71 10.09 -2.73 11.08
C LEU A 71 11.09 -2.31 12.17
N LYS A 72 10.99 -1.06 12.62
CA LYS A 72 11.91 -0.46 13.59
C LYS A 72 11.92 -1.25 14.90
N GLY A 73 13.11 -1.60 15.38
CA GLY A 73 13.28 -2.39 16.60
C GLY A 73 13.04 -3.90 16.43
N VAL A 74 12.51 -4.35 15.27
CA VAL A 74 12.18 -5.75 15.01
C VAL A 74 13.07 -6.35 13.92
N GLY A 75 13.33 -5.59 12.84
CA GLY A 75 14.07 -6.05 11.66
C GLY A 75 13.15 -6.43 10.51
N ASN A 76 13.54 -7.43 9.73
CA ASN A 76 12.79 -7.86 8.56
C ASN A 76 11.45 -8.49 8.93
N VAL A 77 10.39 -8.04 8.26
CA VAL A 77 9.04 -8.57 8.37
C VAL A 77 8.44 -8.81 6.98
N THR A 78 7.44 -9.67 6.92
CA THR A 78 6.58 -9.83 5.73
C THR A 78 5.24 -9.16 5.98
N ASP A 79 4.69 -8.55 4.95
CA ASP A 79 3.34 -7.99 4.92
C ASP A 79 2.52 -8.72 3.85
N LYS A 80 1.32 -9.14 4.20
CA LYS A 80 0.32 -9.64 3.24
C LYS A 80 -0.95 -8.86 3.44
N SER A 81 -1.46 -8.27 2.37
CA SER A 81 -2.61 -7.39 2.44
C SER A 81 -3.54 -7.54 1.25
N ALA A 82 -4.80 -7.15 1.48
CA ALA A 82 -5.81 -7.04 0.44
C ALA A 82 -6.60 -5.74 0.64
N PHE A 83 -6.74 -4.98 -0.44
CA PHE A 83 -7.49 -3.73 -0.46
C PHE A 83 -8.55 -3.74 -1.55
N ILE A 84 -9.71 -3.18 -1.24
CA ILE A 84 -10.75 -2.86 -2.23
C ILE A 84 -10.59 -1.38 -2.57
N THR A 85 -10.26 -1.11 -3.83
CA THR A 85 -10.06 0.24 -4.35
C THR A 85 -11.26 0.62 -5.22
N THR A 86 -11.76 1.82 -5.00
CA THR A 86 -12.83 2.44 -5.80
C THR A 86 -12.23 3.60 -6.58
N TYR A 87 -12.29 3.50 -7.90
CA TYR A 87 -11.87 4.55 -8.84
C TYR A 87 -13.11 5.29 -9.33
N GLN A 88 -13.06 6.63 -9.35
CA GLN A 88 -14.12 7.49 -9.85
C GLN A 88 -13.58 8.25 -11.08
N SER A 89 -14.11 7.95 -12.26
CA SER A 89 -13.62 8.58 -13.50
C SER A 89 -13.97 10.08 -13.60
N ASP A 90 -15.05 10.50 -12.96
CA ASP A 90 -15.51 11.90 -13.01
C ASP A 90 -14.64 12.85 -12.20
N SER A 91 -13.92 12.34 -11.20
CA SER A 91 -12.94 13.07 -10.41
C SER A 91 -11.51 13.03 -11.00
N GLY A 92 -11.34 12.32 -12.10
CA GLY A 92 -10.16 12.26 -12.93
C GLY A 92 -9.04 11.36 -12.40
N ASN A 93 -8.49 11.60 -11.22
CA ASN A 93 -7.24 10.97 -10.81
C ASN A 93 -7.25 10.57 -9.33
N THR A 94 -8.42 10.34 -8.76
CA THR A 94 -8.55 9.97 -7.35
C THR A 94 -9.17 8.59 -7.17
N SER A 95 -8.74 7.90 -6.13
CA SER A 95 -9.31 6.63 -5.69
C SER A 95 -9.39 6.59 -4.17
N THR A 96 -10.27 5.77 -3.65
CA THR A 96 -10.33 5.45 -2.22
C THR A 96 -10.19 3.96 -2.03
N SER A 97 -9.46 3.56 -0.99
CA SER A 97 -9.29 2.14 -0.69
C SER A 97 -9.59 1.84 0.76
N THR A 98 -10.11 0.65 1.00
CA THR A 98 -10.23 0.06 2.34
C THR A 98 -9.70 -1.37 2.29
N GLY A 99 -9.02 -1.79 3.33
CA GLY A 99 -8.44 -3.12 3.34
C GLY A 99 -7.93 -3.56 4.70
N HIS A 100 -7.26 -4.68 4.67
CA HIS A 100 -6.65 -5.28 5.85
C HIS A 100 -5.37 -6.03 5.47
N GLY A 101 -4.54 -6.26 6.47
CA GLY A 101 -3.30 -7.01 6.26
C GLY A 101 -2.77 -7.62 7.53
N ILE A 102 -1.66 -8.32 7.34
CA ILE A 102 -0.93 -9.05 8.39
C ILE A 102 0.54 -8.73 8.24
N ILE A 103 1.17 -8.23 9.29
CA ILE A 103 2.62 -8.17 9.43
C ILE A 103 3.07 -9.39 10.24
N ALA A 104 4.05 -10.10 9.73
CA ALA A 104 4.61 -11.28 10.40
C ALA A 104 6.14 -11.21 10.48
N THR A 105 6.68 -11.58 11.63
CA THR A 105 8.12 -11.81 11.82
C THR A 105 8.52 -13.20 11.34
N LYS A 106 9.81 -13.41 11.14
CA LYS A 106 10.37 -14.72 10.80
C LYS A 106 10.12 -15.75 11.92
N ASP A 107 10.02 -15.29 13.16
CA ASP A 107 9.82 -16.15 14.35
C ASP A 107 8.34 -16.50 14.57
N GLY A 108 7.43 -16.00 13.72
CA GLY A 108 6.02 -16.36 13.74
C GLY A 108 5.11 -15.41 14.56
N GLU A 109 5.62 -14.31 15.10
CA GLU A 109 4.76 -13.29 15.68
C GLU A 109 3.94 -12.59 14.59
N ILE A 110 2.70 -12.24 14.90
CA ILE A 110 1.74 -11.66 13.96
C ILE A 110 1.09 -10.40 14.54
N ALA A 111 1.02 -9.36 13.75
CA ALA A 111 0.13 -8.23 13.96
C ALA A 111 -0.79 -8.09 12.75
N THR A 112 -2.06 -7.81 12.98
CA THR A 112 -3.04 -7.50 11.93
C THR A 112 -3.25 -6.01 11.86
N TYR A 113 -3.78 -5.53 10.73
CA TYR A 113 -4.25 -4.15 10.62
C TYR A 113 -5.45 -4.04 9.70
N THR A 114 -6.24 -3.01 9.93
CA THR A 114 -7.21 -2.48 8.98
C THR A 114 -6.73 -1.13 8.48
N GLY A 115 -7.04 -0.78 7.24
CA GLY A 115 -6.58 0.46 6.64
C GLY A 115 -7.57 1.08 5.69
N GLN A 116 -7.42 2.38 5.49
CA GLN A 116 -8.12 3.13 4.46
C GLN A 116 -7.24 4.28 3.96
N ASP A 117 -7.40 4.60 2.68
CA ASP A 117 -6.59 5.62 2.01
C ASP A 117 -7.34 6.41 0.95
N LEU A 118 -6.69 7.50 0.56
CA LEU A 118 -6.96 8.27 -0.64
C LEU A 118 -5.76 8.13 -1.57
N GLY A 119 -6.01 7.67 -2.78
CA GLY A 119 -5.05 7.60 -3.87
C GLY A 119 -5.21 8.79 -4.82
N ILE A 120 -4.10 9.31 -5.31
CA ILE A 120 -4.04 10.38 -6.31
C ILE A 120 -3.01 9.97 -7.36
N THR A 121 -3.42 9.97 -8.63
CA THR A 121 -2.52 9.80 -9.78
C THR A 121 -2.16 11.17 -10.32
N ASP A 122 -0.87 11.51 -10.37
CA ASP A 122 -0.42 12.76 -10.95
C ASP A 122 -0.34 12.69 -12.50
N LYS A 123 -0.10 13.87 -13.14
CA LYS A 123 0.02 13.97 -14.59
C LYS A 123 1.19 13.19 -15.21
N ASN A 124 2.13 12.73 -14.40
CA ASN A 124 3.28 11.93 -14.83
C ASN A 124 3.03 10.43 -14.64
N GLY A 125 1.83 10.05 -14.18
CA GLY A 125 1.47 8.66 -13.90
C GLY A 125 2.05 8.12 -12.60
N THR A 126 2.38 9.01 -11.64
CA THR A 126 2.76 8.58 -10.29
C THR A 126 1.52 8.47 -9.42
N ASP A 127 1.30 7.29 -8.86
CA ASP A 127 0.26 7.07 -7.87
C ASP A 127 0.82 7.34 -6.48
N THR A 128 0.10 8.14 -5.70
CA THR A 128 0.41 8.38 -4.29
C THR A 128 -0.81 8.07 -3.45
N TYR A 129 -0.65 7.20 -2.46
CA TYR A 129 -1.69 6.83 -1.50
C TYR A 129 -1.29 7.34 -0.12
N HIS A 130 -2.19 8.06 0.52
CA HIS A 130 -2.06 8.49 1.90
C HIS A 130 -3.20 7.91 2.72
N GLY A 131 -2.88 7.29 3.85
CA GLY A 131 -3.90 6.64 4.64
C GLY A 131 -3.51 6.39 6.09
N ILE A 132 -4.40 5.70 6.76
CA ILE A 132 -4.22 5.25 8.14
C ILE A 132 -4.31 3.73 8.21
N LEU A 133 -3.54 3.16 9.11
CA LEU A 133 -3.59 1.75 9.51
C LEU A 133 -3.86 1.68 11.00
N ILE A 134 -4.79 0.82 11.42
CA ILE A 134 -5.07 0.55 12.83
C ILE A 134 -4.60 -0.87 13.09
N PHE A 135 -3.56 -0.98 13.91
CA PHE A 135 -2.93 -2.26 14.24
C PHE A 135 -3.53 -2.91 15.47
N GLN A 136 -3.53 -4.24 15.46
CA GLN A 136 -3.90 -5.08 16.60
C GLN A 136 -2.99 -6.31 16.64
N THR A 137 -2.55 -6.70 17.83
CA THR A 137 -1.79 -7.92 18.05
C THR A 137 -2.03 -8.48 19.44
N ASN A 138 -1.95 -9.80 19.56
CA ASN A 138 -1.88 -10.51 20.85
C ASN A 138 -0.43 -10.93 21.15
N SER A 139 0.56 -10.47 20.39
CA SER A 139 1.97 -10.73 20.66
C SER A 139 2.40 -10.02 21.94
N ASP A 140 3.11 -10.71 22.80
CA ASP A 140 3.82 -10.17 23.97
C ASP A 140 5.33 -9.98 23.69
N GLY A 141 5.77 -10.27 22.47
CA GLY A 141 7.15 -10.17 22.02
C GLY A 141 7.47 -8.89 21.24
N LYS A 142 8.18 -9.05 20.13
CA LYS A 142 8.71 -7.94 19.30
C LYS A 142 7.61 -7.08 18.69
N LEU A 143 6.43 -7.65 18.39
CA LEU A 143 5.31 -6.93 17.80
C LEU A 143 4.34 -6.33 18.82
N ALA A 144 4.54 -6.54 20.13
CA ALA A 144 3.65 -6.05 21.18
C ALA A 144 3.39 -4.53 21.09
N PHE A 145 4.36 -3.73 20.64
CA PHE A 145 4.22 -2.28 20.51
C PHE A 145 3.22 -1.85 19.41
N LEU A 146 2.85 -2.77 18.51
CA LEU A 146 1.85 -2.50 17.48
C LEU A 146 0.41 -2.60 18.01
N ASP A 147 0.20 -3.12 19.23
CA ASP A 147 -1.17 -3.24 19.75
C ASP A 147 -1.82 -1.87 19.93
N ASN A 148 -2.99 -1.69 19.31
CA ASN A 148 -3.74 -0.44 19.30
C ASN A 148 -2.97 0.77 18.70
N LEU A 149 -1.89 0.53 17.94
CA LEU A 149 -1.14 1.59 17.28
C LEU A 149 -1.91 2.09 16.05
N ILE A 150 -1.94 3.41 15.89
CA ILE A 150 -2.40 4.07 14.66
C ILE A 150 -1.17 4.45 13.85
N GLY A 151 -1.08 3.92 12.63
CA GLY A 151 -0.04 4.25 11.67
C GLY A 151 -0.56 5.18 10.58
N LEU A 152 0.19 6.23 10.26
CA LEU A 152 0.03 6.99 9.03
C LEU A 152 0.89 6.34 7.97
N TYR A 153 0.37 6.10 6.78
CA TYR A 153 1.20 5.57 5.72
C TYR A 153 1.18 6.41 4.45
N GLU A 154 2.28 6.34 3.73
CA GLU A 154 2.43 6.81 2.37
C GLU A 154 2.94 5.65 1.51
N TYR A 155 2.26 5.42 0.40
CA TYR A 155 2.74 4.51 -0.63
C TYR A 155 2.80 5.26 -1.96
N LYS A 156 3.90 5.09 -2.68
CA LYS A 156 4.10 5.67 -4.01
C LYS A 156 4.46 4.58 -5.02
N SER A 157 3.91 4.70 -6.21
CA SER A 157 4.26 3.89 -7.37
C SER A 157 4.53 4.83 -8.54
N TRP A 158 5.75 4.84 -9.04
CA TRP A 158 6.14 5.65 -10.18
C TRP A 158 5.93 4.92 -11.50
N SER A 159 5.74 5.66 -12.59
CA SER A 159 5.57 5.11 -13.93
C SER A 159 6.76 4.30 -14.43
N ASP A 160 7.95 4.49 -13.86
CA ASP A 160 9.17 3.70 -14.15
C ASP A 160 9.25 2.37 -13.37
N GLY A 161 8.21 2.05 -12.59
CA GLY A 161 8.10 0.82 -11.80
C GLY A 161 8.71 0.89 -10.41
N LYS A 162 9.34 2.02 -10.03
CA LYS A 162 9.79 2.23 -8.65
C LYS A 162 8.60 2.32 -7.71
N LYS A 163 8.83 1.87 -6.48
CA LYS A 163 7.83 1.88 -5.41
C LYS A 163 8.46 2.32 -4.10
N SER A 164 7.63 2.86 -3.20
CA SER A 164 8.04 3.21 -1.84
C SER A 164 6.83 3.10 -0.92
N GLY A 165 6.98 2.38 0.18
CA GLY A 165 5.97 2.26 1.23
C GLY A 165 6.57 2.57 2.58
N MET A 166 5.96 3.46 3.33
CA MET A 166 6.41 3.85 4.66
C MET A 166 5.22 4.02 5.61
N ILE A 167 5.45 3.69 6.89
CA ILE A 167 4.45 3.86 7.94
C ILE A 167 5.12 4.63 9.09
N TRP A 168 4.43 5.66 9.58
CA TRP A 168 4.80 6.44 10.77
C TRP A 168 3.78 6.20 11.87
N GLU A 169 4.23 6.16 13.10
CA GLU A 169 3.36 6.15 14.26
C GLU A 169 2.68 7.51 14.43
N TRP A 170 1.35 7.53 14.54
CA TRP A 170 0.62 8.72 14.97
C TRP A 170 0.72 8.84 16.48
N LYS A 171 1.40 9.89 16.95
CA LYS A 171 1.54 10.22 18.38
C LYS A 171 0.59 11.30 18.78
#